data_d3d2b06845130631284e8e643a953ad0
#
_entry.id   d3d2b06845130631284e8e643a953ad0
#
_cell.length_a   1.000
_cell.length_b   1.000
_cell.length_c   1.000
_cell.angle_alpha   90.00
_cell.angle_beta   90.00
_cell.angle_gamma   90.00
#
_symmetry.space_group_name_H-M   'P 1'
#
loop_
_entity.id
_entity.type
_entity.pdbx_description
1 polymer ?
#
loop_
_entity_poly.entity_id
_entity_poly.type
_entity_poly.pdbx_seq_one_letter_code
_entity_poly.pdbx_strand_id
1 'polypeptide(L)' 'MSGARDAADDLPAGLSSPARRALTRAGYTSLGKLATVHESDLSRLHGMGAKAIGQIRVALAARGQGLIEEKP' A
#
# COMPACT_ATOMS: atom_id res chain seq x y z
N MET A 1 3.58 13.76 -18.66
CA MET A 1 3.63 14.41 -17.72
C MET A 1 2.77 14.05 -16.62
N SER A 2 1.68 13.69 -16.84
CA SER A 2 0.83 13.37 -15.80
C SER A 2 1.21 12.11 -15.08
N GLY A 3 1.91 11.22 -15.70
CA GLY A 3 2.25 10.00 -15.05
C GLY A 3 3.07 10.18 -13.80
N ALA A 4 3.88 11.18 -13.78
CA ALA A 4 4.71 11.40 -12.65
C ALA A 4 3.91 11.77 -11.42
N ARG A 5 2.81 12.49 -11.65
CA ARG A 5 2.04 12.92 -10.58
C ARG A 5 1.26 11.82 -9.98
N ASP A 6 0.86 10.87 -10.78
CA ASP A 6 0.10 9.79 -10.31
C ASP A 6 0.80 8.95 -9.31
N ALA A 7 2.08 8.83 -9.44
CA ALA A 7 2.78 7.92 -8.60
C ALA A 7 2.89 8.37 -7.18
N ALA A 8 2.76 9.63 -6.95
CA ALA A 8 3.16 10.12 -5.69
C ALA A 8 2.16 10.03 -4.58
N ASP A 9 0.91 10.15 -4.83
CA ASP A 9 -0.04 10.28 -3.79
C ASP A 9 -1.29 9.54 -3.91
N ASP A 10 -1.14 8.30 -4.37
CA ASP A 10 -2.25 7.46 -4.55
C ASP A 10 -2.63 6.73 -3.29
N LEU A 11 -1.83 6.81 -2.25
CA LEU A 11 -2.08 6.06 -1.02
C LEU A 11 -3.33 6.57 -0.32
N PRO A 12 -4.03 5.69 0.40
CA PRO A 12 -5.23 6.08 1.10
C PRO A 12 -4.98 7.22 2.07
N ALA A 13 -5.88 8.16 2.12
CA ALA A 13 -5.70 9.33 2.96
C ALA A 13 -5.80 9.02 4.44
N GLY A 14 -6.47 7.95 4.77
CA GLY A 14 -6.66 7.61 6.19
C GLY A 14 -5.51 6.91 6.86
N LEU A 15 -4.41 6.68 6.14
CA LEU A 15 -3.27 5.99 6.73
C LEU A 15 -2.61 6.84 7.80
N SER A 16 -2.15 6.18 8.86
CA SER A 16 -1.44 6.89 9.91
C SER A 16 -0.07 7.32 9.40
N SER A 17 0.54 8.27 10.10
CA SER A 17 1.86 8.72 9.73
C SER A 17 2.91 7.62 9.76
N PRO A 18 2.92 6.76 10.79
CA PRO A 18 3.88 5.67 10.79
C PRO A 18 3.71 4.73 9.61
N ALA A 19 2.45 4.46 9.21
CA ALA A 19 2.21 3.58 8.08
C ALA A 19 2.70 4.21 6.79
N ARG A 20 2.43 5.51 6.61
CA ARG A 20 2.91 6.19 5.42
C ARG A 20 4.41 6.20 5.34
N ARG A 21 5.07 6.42 6.45
CA ARG A 21 6.51 6.41 6.47
C ARG A 21 7.08 5.05 6.14
N ALA A 22 6.43 4.00 6.67
CA ALA A 22 6.88 2.65 6.40
C ALA A 22 6.80 2.35 4.91
N LEU A 23 5.70 2.74 4.29
CA LEU A 23 5.53 2.50 2.87
C LEU A 23 6.54 3.29 2.05
N THR A 24 6.76 4.54 2.41
CA THR A 24 7.70 5.37 1.70
C THR A 24 9.12 4.82 1.79
N ARG A 25 9.51 4.37 2.97
CA ARG A 25 10.84 3.81 3.13
C ARG A 25 11.03 2.55 2.32
N ALA A 26 9.99 1.77 2.18
CA ALA A 26 10.07 0.54 1.42
C ALA A 26 9.95 0.77 -0.08
N GLY A 27 9.67 2.01 -0.49
CA GLY A 27 9.53 2.31 -1.91
C GLY A 27 8.14 2.09 -2.44
N TYR A 28 7.16 1.85 -1.58
CA TYR A 28 5.79 1.63 -2.01
C TYR A 28 5.02 2.94 -1.93
N THR A 29 5.28 3.81 -2.87
CA THR A 29 4.73 5.15 -2.81
C THR A 29 3.44 5.34 -3.58
N SER A 30 2.91 4.29 -4.17
CA SER A 30 1.64 4.39 -4.88
C SER A 30 0.88 3.07 -4.79
N LEU A 31 -0.42 3.12 -5.01
CA LEU A 31 -1.23 1.90 -5.00
C LEU A 31 -0.82 0.96 -6.11
N GLY A 32 -0.40 1.50 -7.24
CA GLY A 32 0.06 0.64 -8.32
C GLY A 32 1.22 -0.24 -7.92
N LYS A 33 2.12 0.31 -7.13
CA LYS A 33 3.25 -0.48 -6.64
C LYS A 33 2.80 -1.51 -5.63
N LEU A 34 1.81 -1.17 -4.82
CA LEU A 34 1.31 -2.09 -3.82
C LEU A 34 0.59 -3.28 -4.43
N ALA A 35 0.05 -3.12 -5.61
CA ALA A 35 -0.65 -4.21 -6.26
C ALA A 35 0.26 -5.39 -6.59
N THR A 36 1.57 -5.18 -6.54
CA THR A 36 2.52 -6.24 -6.82
C THR A 36 3.22 -6.75 -5.57
N VAL A 37 2.74 -6.36 -4.40
CA VAL A 37 3.38 -6.68 -3.14
C VAL A 37 2.63 -7.80 -2.44
N HIS A 38 3.37 -8.72 -1.83
CA HIS A 38 2.76 -9.76 -1.04
C HIS A 38 2.30 -9.17 0.28
N GLU A 39 1.13 -9.59 0.72
CA GLU A 39 0.60 -9.06 1.96
C GLU A 39 1.50 -9.37 3.15
N SER A 40 2.14 -10.53 3.14
CA SER A 40 3.03 -10.89 4.24
C SER A 40 4.22 -9.95 4.32
N ASP A 41 4.73 -9.51 3.18
CA ASP A 41 5.83 -8.57 3.18
C ASP A 41 5.40 -7.23 3.72
N LEU A 42 4.20 -6.82 3.37
CA LEU A 42 3.68 -5.56 3.84
C LEU A 42 3.49 -5.58 5.35
N SER A 43 3.01 -6.68 5.88
CA SER A 43 2.75 -6.77 7.31
C SER A 43 4.02 -6.77 8.15
N ARG A 44 5.17 -7.04 7.53
CA ARG A 44 6.43 -7.01 8.25
C ARG A 44 7.00 -5.62 8.39
N LEU A 45 6.48 -4.66 7.68
CA LEU A 45 7.01 -3.31 7.76
C LEU A 45 6.72 -2.71 9.12
N HIS A 46 7.74 -2.12 9.70
CA HIS A 46 7.60 -1.47 10.98
C HIS A 46 6.67 -0.27 10.85
N GLY A 47 5.68 -0.19 11.70
CA GLY A 47 4.70 0.87 11.59
C GLY A 47 3.43 0.48 10.86
N MET A 48 3.41 -0.73 10.30
CA MET A 48 2.27 -1.20 9.55
C MET A 48 1.43 -2.09 10.43
N GLY A 49 0.16 -1.82 10.55
CA GLY A 49 -0.73 -2.64 11.36
C GLY A 49 -1.89 -3.14 10.52
N ALA A 50 -2.73 -3.95 11.16
CA ALA A 50 -3.86 -4.54 10.48
C ALA A 50 -4.80 -3.49 9.90
N LYS A 51 -4.95 -2.37 10.60
CA LYS A 51 -5.83 -1.34 10.12
C LYS A 51 -5.31 -0.73 8.82
N ALA A 52 -4.01 -0.45 8.77
CA ALA A 52 -3.42 0.14 7.58
C ALA A 52 -3.52 -0.84 6.40
N ILE A 53 -3.25 -2.11 6.65
CA ILE A 53 -3.33 -3.10 5.60
C ILE A 53 -4.76 -3.20 5.08
N GLY A 54 -5.74 -3.16 5.99
CA GLY A 54 -7.14 -3.17 5.59
C GLY A 54 -7.50 -1.99 4.72
N GLN A 55 -6.99 -0.81 5.06
CA GLN A 55 -7.25 0.38 4.26
C GLN A 55 -6.65 0.26 2.87
N ILE A 56 -5.45 -0.32 2.78
CA ILE A 56 -4.81 -0.52 1.50
C ILE A 56 -5.60 -1.52 0.67
N ARG A 57 -6.08 -2.59 1.29
CA ARG A 57 -6.87 -3.58 0.57
C ARG A 57 -8.14 -2.97 -0.02
N VAL A 58 -8.80 -2.14 0.77
CA VAL A 58 -10.02 -1.50 0.29
C VAL A 58 -9.71 -0.58 -0.88
N ALA A 59 -8.64 0.19 -0.77
CA ALA A 59 -8.27 1.11 -1.84
C ALA A 59 -7.91 0.38 -3.12
N LEU A 60 -7.19 -0.74 -3.00
CA LEU A 60 -6.83 -1.53 -4.18
C LEU A 60 -8.07 -2.18 -4.78
N ALA A 61 -8.97 -2.67 -3.94
CA ALA A 61 -10.18 -3.30 -4.43
C ALA A 61 -11.02 -2.32 -5.25
N ALA A 62 -11.03 -1.07 -4.86
CA ALA A 62 -11.77 -0.05 -5.60
C ALA A 62 -11.21 0.12 -7.01
N ARG A 63 -9.99 -0.30 -7.26
CA ARG A 63 -9.37 -0.24 -8.57
C ARG A 63 -9.35 -1.59 -9.27
N GLY A 64 -10.01 -2.58 -8.68
CA GLY A 64 -9.97 -3.92 -9.25
C GLY A 64 -8.66 -4.65 -9.00
N GLN A 65 -7.92 -4.23 -7.99
CA GLN A 65 -6.61 -4.81 -7.68
C GLN A 65 -6.59 -5.35 -6.27
N GLY A 66 -5.49 -5.90 -5.87
CA GLY A 66 -5.34 -6.41 -4.52
C GLY A 66 -3.90 -6.78 -4.23
N LEU A 67 -3.59 -6.98 -2.96
CA LEU A 67 -2.29 -7.47 -2.56
C LEU A 67 -2.20 -8.94 -2.93
N ILE A 68 -0.98 -9.40 -3.14
CA ILE A 68 -0.76 -10.79 -3.44
C ILE A 68 -0.84 -11.55 -2.13
N GLU A 69 -1.71 -12.53 -2.07
CA GLU A 69 -1.86 -13.33 -0.87
C GLU A 69 -1.14 -14.63 -1.04
N GLU A 70 -0.42 -15.02 0.00
CA GLU A 70 0.27 -16.28 -0.06
C GLU A 70 -0.60 -17.34 0.53
N LYS A 71 -0.78 -18.39 -0.23
CA LYS A 71 -1.59 -19.45 0.25
C LYS A 71 -0.76 -20.59 0.71
N PRO A 72 -1.10 -21.21 1.79
CA PRO A 72 -0.35 -22.37 2.28
C PRO A 72 -0.49 -23.53 1.34
#